data_bcbc2424eac7ce1961f59d3689d442c0
#
_entry.id   bcbc2424eac7ce1961f59d3689d442c0
#
_cell.length_a   1.000
_cell.length_b   1.000
_cell.length_c   1.000
_cell.angle_alpha   90.00
_cell.angle_beta   90.00
_cell.angle_gamma   90.00
#
_symmetry.space_group_name_H-M   'P 1'
#
loop_
_entity.id
_entity.type
_entity.pdbx_description
1 polymer ?
#
loop_
_entity_poly.entity_id
_entity_poly.type
_entity_poly.pdbx_seq_one_letter_code
_entity_poly.pdbx_strand_id
1 'polypeptide(L)'
;MESPFMDAEARIRSLDPSARLLAAEPLTGGVSSHTRRLVFEAADGVQAVVERRPKAMPGKPPPAERAAREAALLARLPDLGIPAPRLRHFEPPDTLVLDFLEGGTDPPPGAPASLVGPMAELLAALHRLGPERGLPPLQTFADPLPDLRTWRPDLFAADALPAPPCPPFAGPPRLLHGDFWMGNLLWRDGHLAGLLDWEDACLGDPMAELAAARCDLHSRF
;
A
#
# COMPACT_ATOMS: atom_id res chain seq x y z
N MET A 1 -5.33 28.09 2.02
CA MET A 1 -5.65 26.69 2.45
C MET A 1 -4.51 26.28 3.36
N GLU A 2 -4.79 26.07 4.64
CA GLU A 2 -3.75 25.63 5.58
C GLU A 2 -3.23 24.26 5.19
N SER A 3 -1.92 24.04 5.38
CA SER A 3 -1.29 22.74 5.13
C SER A 3 -1.93 21.69 6.05
N PRO A 4 -2.26 20.50 5.54
CA PRO A 4 -2.78 19.42 6.38
C PRO A 4 -1.71 18.84 7.32
N PHE A 5 -0.47 19.28 7.19
CA PHE A 5 0.67 18.77 7.93
C PHE A 5 1.13 19.77 9.01
N MET A 6 1.67 19.22 10.08
CA MET A 6 2.47 19.98 11.04
C MET A 6 3.66 20.66 10.33
N ASP A 7 4.22 21.70 10.91
CA ASP A 7 5.47 22.28 10.45
C ASP A 7 6.54 21.20 10.23
N ALA A 8 7.20 21.25 9.07
CA ALA A 8 8.14 20.20 8.66
C ALA A 8 9.36 20.12 9.57
N GLU A 9 9.85 21.27 10.05
CA GLU A 9 10.97 21.34 10.99
C GLU A 9 10.60 20.71 12.32
N ALA A 10 9.40 21.01 12.84
CA ALA A 10 8.89 20.42 14.08
C ALA A 10 8.73 18.90 13.93
N ARG A 11 8.29 18.43 12.76
CA ARG A 11 8.21 16.99 12.47
C ARG A 11 9.57 16.31 12.55
N ILE A 12 10.58 16.87 11.87
CA ILE A 12 11.93 16.27 11.88
C ILE A 12 12.52 16.27 13.27
N ARG A 13 12.39 17.37 14.03
CA ARG A 13 12.85 17.43 15.43
C ARG A 13 12.14 16.44 16.37
N SER A 14 10.91 16.07 16.05
CA SER A 14 10.21 15.02 16.83
C SER A 14 10.79 13.61 16.59
N LEU A 15 11.43 13.39 15.43
CA LEU A 15 12.13 12.14 15.12
C LEU A 15 13.56 12.12 15.66
N ASP A 16 14.26 13.22 15.47
CA ASP A 16 15.62 13.45 15.97
C ASP A 16 15.80 14.92 16.33
N PRO A 17 15.92 15.27 17.63
CA PRO A 17 16.07 16.66 18.08
C PRO A 17 17.30 17.37 17.51
N SER A 18 18.34 16.64 17.08
CA SER A 18 19.56 17.18 16.50
C SER A 18 19.50 17.36 14.99
N ALA A 19 18.49 16.80 14.34
CA ALA A 19 18.36 16.84 12.89
C ALA A 19 17.94 18.22 12.38
N ARG A 20 18.39 18.53 11.17
CA ARG A 20 18.11 19.77 10.47
C ARG A 20 17.36 19.47 9.16
N LEU A 21 16.17 20.05 9.00
CA LEU A 21 15.42 19.94 7.76
C LEU A 21 16.21 20.57 6.59
N LEU A 22 16.31 19.88 5.49
CA LEU A 22 16.92 20.34 4.23
C LEU A 22 15.86 20.69 3.17
N ALA A 23 14.82 19.84 3.03
CA ALA A 23 13.75 20.04 2.07
C ALA A 23 12.44 19.41 2.56
N ALA A 24 11.31 20.00 2.13
CA ALA A 24 9.98 19.45 2.30
C ALA A 24 9.24 19.57 0.97
N GLU A 25 8.93 18.44 0.34
CA GLU A 25 8.41 18.35 -1.01
C GLU A 25 7.10 17.58 -1.03
N PRO A 26 6.01 18.12 -1.60
CA PRO A 26 4.80 17.34 -1.78
C PRO A 26 5.08 16.20 -2.76
N LEU A 27 4.60 15.00 -2.43
CA LEU A 27 4.58 13.89 -3.36
C LEU A 27 3.22 13.84 -4.04
N THR A 28 3.25 13.80 -5.38
CA THR A 28 2.06 13.73 -6.23
C THR A 28 1.76 12.29 -6.61
N GLY A 29 0.49 11.99 -6.94
CA GLY A 29 0.06 10.65 -7.40
C GLY A 29 -0.91 9.93 -6.45
N GLY A 30 -0.91 10.25 -5.15
CA GLY A 30 -1.87 9.66 -4.21
C GLY A 30 -3.23 10.39 -4.22
N VAL A 31 -4.32 9.67 -4.48
CA VAL A 31 -5.69 10.24 -4.44
C VAL A 31 -6.21 10.23 -3.00
N SER A 32 -5.94 9.18 -2.25
CA SER A 32 -6.51 8.86 -0.94
C SER A 32 -5.79 9.50 0.25
N SER A 33 -4.60 10.09 0.03
CA SER A 33 -3.75 10.63 1.09
C SER A 33 -3.15 11.98 0.71
N HIS A 34 -2.78 12.76 1.72
CA HIS A 34 -1.79 13.82 1.59
C HIS A 34 -0.43 13.21 1.91
N THR A 35 0.56 13.44 1.05
CA THR A 35 1.88 12.83 1.18
C THR A 35 2.96 13.87 0.86
N ARG A 36 4.01 13.93 1.69
CA ARG A 36 5.19 14.74 1.43
C ARG A 36 6.48 14.00 1.80
N ARG A 37 7.54 14.27 1.07
CA ARG A 37 8.90 13.85 1.39
C ARG A 37 9.56 14.91 2.25
N LEU A 38 10.20 14.50 3.35
CA LEU A 38 11.04 15.34 4.18
C LEU A 38 12.48 14.84 4.08
N VAL A 39 13.39 15.70 3.66
CA VAL A 39 14.84 15.42 3.59
C VAL A 39 15.50 16.18 4.73
N PHE A 40 16.34 15.54 5.50
CA PHE A 40 17.00 16.11 6.65
C PHE A 40 18.39 15.54 6.87
N GLU A 41 19.23 16.31 7.51
CA GLU A 41 20.56 15.95 7.95
C GLU A 41 20.50 15.51 9.41
N ALA A 42 20.98 14.33 9.71
CA ALA A 42 21.13 13.77 11.04
C ALA A 42 22.60 13.43 11.30
N ALA A 43 22.93 12.93 12.48
CA ALA A 43 24.32 12.62 12.86
C ALA A 43 24.99 11.56 11.95
N ASP A 44 24.19 10.66 11.37
CA ASP A 44 24.61 9.59 10.47
C ASP A 44 24.48 9.94 8.98
N GLY A 45 24.20 11.21 8.64
CA GLY A 45 24.13 11.75 7.29
C GLY A 45 22.75 12.21 6.85
N VAL A 46 22.60 12.39 5.53
CA VAL A 46 21.34 12.85 4.93
C VAL A 46 20.38 11.68 4.82
N GLN A 47 19.19 11.87 5.36
CA GLN A 47 18.09 10.92 5.35
C GLN A 47 16.86 11.52 4.70
N ALA A 48 15.90 10.65 4.33
CA ALA A 48 14.58 11.06 3.89
C ALA A 48 13.49 10.18 4.50
N VAL A 49 12.36 10.81 4.81
CA VAL A 49 11.15 10.12 5.25
C VAL A 49 9.95 10.61 4.45
N VAL A 50 8.89 9.81 4.45
CA VAL A 50 7.59 10.18 3.89
C VAL A 50 6.63 10.41 5.04
N GLU A 51 6.03 11.58 5.09
CA GLU A 51 4.90 11.86 5.98
C GLU A 51 3.60 11.71 5.18
N ARG A 52 2.69 10.88 5.69
CA ARG A 52 1.44 10.52 5.04
C ARG A 52 0.26 10.72 5.98
N ARG A 53 -0.84 11.31 5.46
CA ARG A 53 -2.12 11.46 6.15
C ARG A 53 -3.28 11.04 5.23
N PRO A 54 -4.05 10.02 5.57
CA PRO A 54 -5.23 9.64 4.79
C PRO A 54 -6.26 10.77 4.74
N LYS A 55 -6.89 10.94 3.58
CA LYS A 55 -8.01 11.87 3.38
C LYS A 55 -9.33 11.20 3.76
N ALA A 56 -10.33 11.99 4.13
CA ALA A 56 -11.69 11.49 4.20
C ALA A 56 -12.17 11.11 2.79
N MET A 57 -12.64 9.88 2.65
CA MET A 57 -13.12 9.33 1.37
C MET A 57 -14.51 8.74 1.54
N PRO A 58 -15.45 9.01 0.60
CA PRO A 58 -16.77 8.38 0.64
C PRO A 58 -16.65 6.84 0.65
N GLY A 59 -17.41 6.18 1.52
CA GLY A 59 -17.43 4.71 1.60
C GLY A 59 -16.23 4.06 2.28
N LYS A 60 -15.19 4.82 2.65
CA LYS A 60 -14.03 4.31 3.39
C LYS A 60 -14.19 4.60 4.89
N PRO A 61 -13.56 3.80 5.77
CA PRO A 61 -13.47 4.11 7.20
C PRO A 61 -12.83 5.47 7.46
N PRO A 62 -13.05 6.06 8.66
CA PRO A 62 -12.42 7.33 9.01
C PRO A 62 -10.90 7.34 8.84
N PRO A 63 -10.28 8.49 8.46
CA PRO A 63 -8.83 8.59 8.29
C PRO A 63 -8.02 8.04 9.46
N ALA A 64 -8.43 8.35 10.69
CA ALA A 64 -7.77 7.88 11.91
C ALA A 64 -7.74 6.35 12.03
N GLU A 65 -8.84 5.69 11.69
CA GLU A 65 -8.93 4.23 11.73
C GLU A 65 -8.06 3.59 10.65
N ARG A 66 -8.08 4.13 9.43
CA ARG A 66 -7.24 3.65 8.33
C ARG A 66 -5.76 3.81 8.65
N ALA A 67 -5.37 4.99 9.16
CA ALA A 67 -3.99 5.27 9.56
C ALA A 67 -3.50 4.32 10.66
N ALA A 68 -4.32 4.09 11.69
CA ALA A 68 -3.95 3.19 12.79
C ALA A 68 -3.79 1.74 12.32
N ARG A 69 -4.67 1.25 11.44
CA ARG A 69 -4.56 -0.10 10.86
C ARG A 69 -3.33 -0.24 9.98
N GLU A 70 -3.09 0.72 9.09
CA GLU A 70 -1.90 0.73 8.23
C GLU A 70 -0.62 0.79 9.05
N ALA A 71 -0.56 1.65 10.08
CA ALA A 71 0.60 1.75 10.97
C ALA A 71 0.88 0.42 11.69
N ALA A 72 -0.15 -0.22 12.23
CA ALA A 72 -0.01 -1.51 12.90
C ALA A 72 0.49 -2.61 11.95
N LEU A 73 0.06 -2.62 10.70
CA LEU A 73 0.52 -3.57 9.69
C LEU A 73 1.96 -3.27 9.26
N LEU A 74 2.29 -2.04 8.91
CA LEU A 74 3.63 -1.63 8.49
C LEU A 74 4.69 -1.89 9.56
N ALA A 75 4.32 -1.82 10.83
CA ALA A 75 5.22 -2.20 11.93
C ALA A 75 5.59 -3.69 11.93
N ARG A 76 4.80 -4.56 11.28
CA ARG A 76 5.00 -6.02 11.24
C ARG A 76 5.64 -6.54 9.96
N LEU A 77 5.36 -5.88 8.82
CA LEU A 77 5.78 -6.37 7.49
C LEU A 77 7.28 -6.63 7.35
N PRO A 78 8.20 -5.79 7.90
CA PRO A 78 9.63 -6.06 7.81
C PRO A 78 10.04 -7.39 8.46
N ASP A 79 9.44 -7.73 9.62
CA ASP A 79 9.72 -8.98 10.33
C ASP A 79 9.18 -10.21 9.57
N LEU A 80 8.23 -9.99 8.67
CA LEU A 80 7.63 -11.03 7.83
C LEU A 80 8.32 -11.16 6.46
N GLY A 81 9.36 -10.35 6.22
CA GLY A 81 10.15 -10.36 4.99
C GLY A 81 9.43 -9.74 3.78
N ILE A 82 8.42 -8.93 4.00
CA ILE A 82 7.71 -8.20 2.94
C ILE A 82 8.41 -6.86 2.69
N PRO A 83 8.79 -6.54 1.44
CA PRO A 83 9.42 -5.28 1.10
C PRO A 83 8.39 -4.13 1.14
N ALA A 84 8.32 -3.45 2.27
CA ALA A 84 7.42 -2.32 2.51
C ALA A 84 8.17 -1.18 3.21
N PRO A 85 7.71 0.07 3.09
CA PRO A 85 8.26 1.17 3.88
C PRO A 85 8.19 0.86 5.38
N ARG A 86 9.27 1.05 6.11
CA ARG A 86 9.25 0.90 7.57
C ARG A 86 8.50 2.06 8.22
N LEU A 87 7.66 1.75 9.18
CA LEU A 87 7.06 2.76 10.05
C LEU A 87 8.13 3.31 11.00
N ARG A 88 8.47 4.59 10.86
CA ARG A 88 9.36 5.33 11.79
C ARG A 88 8.61 5.86 13.00
N HIS A 89 7.42 6.40 12.74
CA HIS A 89 6.59 7.00 13.77
C HIS A 89 5.12 7.01 13.34
N PHE A 90 4.23 6.80 14.30
CA PHE A 90 2.80 7.03 14.13
C PHE A 90 2.36 8.08 15.15
N GLU A 91 1.84 9.19 14.64
CA GLU A 91 1.26 10.25 15.48
C GLU A 91 -0.26 10.21 15.32
N PRO A 92 -0.96 9.80 16.38
CA PRO A 92 -2.42 9.86 16.37
C PRO A 92 -2.93 11.29 16.11
N PRO A 93 -4.08 11.43 15.47
CA PRO A 93 -4.96 10.33 15.08
C PRO A 93 -4.63 9.70 13.73
N ASP A 94 -3.88 10.32 12.83
CA ASP A 94 -3.87 9.94 11.43
C ASP A 94 -2.54 10.17 10.66
N THR A 95 -1.44 10.46 11.34
CA THR A 95 -0.17 10.77 10.66
C THR A 95 0.83 9.62 10.78
N LEU A 96 1.24 9.09 9.62
CA LEU A 96 2.31 8.10 9.50
C LEU A 96 3.59 8.78 9.02
N VAL A 97 4.71 8.40 9.61
CA VAL A 97 6.06 8.75 9.12
C VAL A 97 6.78 7.46 8.75
N LEU A 98 7.14 7.34 7.50
CA LEU A 98 7.65 6.13 6.88
C LEU A 98 9.05 6.36 6.32
N ASP A 99 9.86 5.29 6.20
CA ASP A 99 11.08 5.37 5.41
C ASP A 99 10.76 5.79 3.97
N PHE A 100 11.59 6.67 3.42
CA PHE A 100 11.57 6.93 1.99
C PHE A 100 12.33 5.80 1.27
N LEU A 101 11.65 5.08 0.40
CA LEU A 101 12.27 4.07 -0.43
C LEU A 101 12.71 4.70 -1.76
N GLU A 102 13.97 4.50 -2.12
CA GLU A 102 14.50 4.93 -3.42
C GLU A 102 13.96 4.04 -4.55
N GLY A 103 13.56 4.65 -5.66
CA GLY A 103 13.07 3.95 -6.83
C GLY A 103 11.98 4.72 -7.57
N GLY A 104 11.38 4.09 -8.56
CA GLY A 104 10.26 4.62 -9.35
C GLY A 104 9.20 3.56 -9.57
N THR A 105 7.99 3.99 -9.88
CA THR A 105 6.87 3.11 -10.21
C THR A 105 6.82 2.72 -11.69
N ASP A 106 7.71 3.28 -12.51
CA ASP A 106 7.86 2.88 -13.91
C ASP A 106 8.51 1.49 -13.97
N PRO A 107 7.92 0.55 -14.69
CA PRO A 107 8.48 -0.78 -14.81
C PRO A 107 9.82 -0.77 -15.54
N PRO A 108 10.74 -1.69 -15.21
CA PRO A 108 12.00 -1.83 -15.94
C PRO A 108 11.75 -2.11 -17.43
N PRO A 109 12.62 -1.63 -18.33
CA PRO A 109 12.49 -1.88 -19.76
C PRO A 109 12.58 -3.39 -20.07
N GLY A 110 11.82 -3.83 -21.08
CA GLY A 110 11.79 -5.23 -21.52
C GLY A 110 10.69 -6.09 -20.87
N ALA A 111 9.74 -5.46 -20.18
CA ALA A 111 8.53 -6.11 -19.70
C ALA A 111 7.75 -6.85 -20.82
N PRO A 112 6.91 -7.84 -20.53
CA PRO A 112 6.39 -8.22 -19.20
C PRO A 112 7.17 -9.33 -18.49
N ALA A 113 8.04 -10.06 -19.17
CA ALA A 113 8.69 -11.23 -18.59
C ALA A 113 9.54 -10.91 -17.34
N SER A 114 10.20 -9.74 -17.33
CA SER A 114 11.01 -9.29 -16.20
C SER A 114 10.18 -8.86 -14.96
N LEU A 115 8.88 -8.60 -15.15
CA LEU A 115 7.98 -8.15 -14.09
C LEU A 115 7.23 -9.30 -13.44
N VAL A 116 6.78 -10.27 -14.25
CA VAL A 116 5.89 -11.35 -13.79
C VAL A 116 6.54 -12.17 -12.68
N GLY A 117 7.83 -12.50 -12.81
CA GLY A 117 8.55 -13.27 -11.80
C GLY A 117 8.54 -12.60 -10.42
N PRO A 118 9.14 -11.39 -10.28
CA PRO A 118 9.16 -10.67 -9.01
C PRO A 118 7.77 -10.39 -8.42
N MET A 119 6.78 -10.05 -9.25
CA MET A 119 5.40 -9.85 -8.80
C MET A 119 4.79 -11.16 -8.25
N ALA A 120 4.98 -12.28 -8.95
CA ALA A 120 4.47 -13.57 -8.52
C ALA A 120 5.15 -14.04 -7.21
N GLU A 121 6.45 -13.81 -7.07
CA GLU A 121 7.19 -14.10 -5.83
C GLU A 121 6.67 -13.27 -4.65
N LEU A 122 6.43 -11.98 -4.87
CA LEU A 122 5.87 -11.11 -3.84
C LEU A 122 4.44 -11.53 -3.45
N LEU A 123 3.57 -11.77 -4.42
CA LEU A 123 2.22 -12.30 -4.16
C LEU A 123 2.27 -13.63 -3.40
N ALA A 124 3.15 -14.54 -3.81
CA ALA A 124 3.32 -15.81 -3.12
C ALA A 124 3.84 -15.62 -1.68
N ALA A 125 4.66 -14.61 -1.42
CA ALA A 125 5.09 -14.27 -0.06
C ALA A 125 3.94 -13.75 0.79
N LEU A 126 3.13 -12.82 0.27
CA LEU A 126 1.95 -12.28 0.93
C LEU A 126 0.93 -13.38 1.25
N HIS A 127 0.60 -14.20 0.25
CA HIS A 127 -0.43 -15.25 0.37
C HIS A 127 -0.01 -16.45 1.25
N ARG A 128 1.23 -16.47 1.74
CA ARG A 128 1.65 -17.38 2.82
C ARG A 128 1.36 -16.84 4.22
N LEU A 129 1.01 -15.56 4.33
CA LEU A 129 0.73 -14.92 5.61
C LEU A 129 -0.77 -14.99 5.91
N GLY A 130 -1.10 -15.56 7.04
CA GLY A 130 -2.45 -15.62 7.58
C GLY A 130 -2.50 -15.03 9.01
N PRO A 131 -3.67 -15.02 9.63
CA PRO A 131 -3.84 -14.48 11.00
C PRO A 131 -2.88 -15.09 12.01
N GLU A 132 -2.48 -16.35 11.81
CA GLU A 132 -1.55 -17.11 12.66
C GLU A 132 -0.12 -16.55 12.68
N ARG A 133 0.20 -15.62 11.78
CA ARG A 133 1.53 -14.99 11.66
C ARG A 133 1.66 -13.72 12.50
N GLY A 134 0.71 -13.45 13.39
CA GLY A 134 0.74 -12.28 14.26
C GLY A 134 0.48 -10.97 13.54
N LEU A 135 -0.34 -11.01 12.49
CA LEU A 135 -0.85 -9.83 11.83
C LEU A 135 -1.77 -9.05 12.78
N PRO A 136 -1.84 -7.71 12.67
CA PRO A 136 -2.84 -6.95 13.41
C PRO A 136 -4.25 -7.34 12.98
N PRO A 137 -5.29 -6.94 13.73
CA PRO A 137 -6.66 -7.12 13.30
C PRO A 137 -6.90 -6.41 11.96
N LEU A 138 -7.14 -7.20 10.90
CA LEU A 138 -7.48 -6.73 9.56
C LEU A 138 -8.94 -7.09 9.25
N GLN A 139 -9.57 -6.30 8.40
CA GLN A 139 -10.88 -6.65 7.86
C GLN A 139 -10.75 -7.93 7.04
N THR A 140 -11.77 -8.79 7.13
CA THR A 140 -11.88 -9.93 6.24
C THR A 140 -12.70 -9.52 5.03
N PHE A 141 -12.11 -9.65 3.86
CA PHE A 141 -12.79 -9.42 2.60
C PHE A 141 -13.60 -10.68 2.25
N ALA A 142 -14.91 -10.59 2.40
CA ALA A 142 -15.76 -11.77 2.29
C ALA A 142 -16.14 -12.09 0.84
N ASP A 143 -16.42 -11.07 0.00
CA ASP A 143 -16.78 -11.24 -1.41
C ASP A 143 -16.64 -9.90 -2.16
N PRO A 144 -15.77 -9.79 -3.19
CA PRO A 144 -15.63 -8.57 -3.98
C PRO A 144 -16.81 -8.32 -4.95
N LEU A 145 -17.59 -9.34 -5.28
CA LEU A 145 -18.62 -9.24 -6.31
C LEU A 145 -19.74 -8.24 -6.00
N PRO A 146 -20.24 -8.11 -4.75
CA PRO A 146 -21.23 -7.08 -4.44
C PRO A 146 -20.72 -5.67 -4.70
N ASP A 147 -19.47 -5.38 -4.35
CA ASP A 147 -18.88 -4.07 -4.52
C ASP A 147 -18.61 -3.76 -6.00
N LEU A 148 -18.07 -4.71 -6.75
CA LEU A 148 -17.88 -4.57 -8.19
C LEU A 148 -19.20 -4.35 -8.94
N ARG A 149 -20.29 -5.02 -8.57
CA ARG A 149 -21.62 -4.79 -9.15
C ARG A 149 -22.14 -3.38 -8.88
N THR A 150 -21.78 -2.81 -7.73
CA THR A 150 -22.17 -1.44 -7.37
C THR A 150 -21.33 -0.41 -8.14
N TRP A 151 -20.04 -0.65 -8.30
CA TRP A 151 -19.09 0.27 -8.93
C TRP A 151 -19.11 0.23 -10.46
N ARG A 152 -19.36 -0.94 -11.02
CA ARG A 152 -19.31 -1.19 -12.47
C ARG A 152 -20.54 -2.02 -12.90
N PRO A 153 -21.76 -1.46 -12.74
CA PRO A 153 -22.97 -2.18 -13.17
C PRO A 153 -22.98 -2.48 -14.67
N ASP A 154 -22.22 -1.70 -15.47
CA ASP A 154 -22.00 -1.93 -16.89
C ASP A 154 -21.35 -3.28 -17.21
N LEU A 155 -20.45 -3.76 -16.36
CA LEU A 155 -19.78 -5.07 -16.54
C LEU A 155 -20.70 -6.25 -16.21
N PHE A 156 -21.79 -6.00 -15.49
CA PHE A 156 -22.73 -7.01 -15.03
C PHE A 156 -24.12 -6.86 -15.65
N ALA A 157 -24.23 -6.09 -16.78
CA ALA A 157 -25.47 -6.06 -17.56
C ALA A 157 -25.86 -7.51 -17.94
N ALA A 158 -27.17 -7.80 -17.91
CA ALA A 158 -27.74 -9.13 -17.87
C ALA A 158 -27.25 -10.14 -18.95
N ASP A 159 -26.63 -9.64 -20.01
CA ASP A 159 -26.17 -10.44 -21.14
C ASP A 159 -24.61 -10.56 -21.25
N ALA A 160 -23.85 -9.90 -20.34
CA ALA A 160 -22.43 -9.73 -20.55
C ALA A 160 -21.55 -10.86 -19.94
N LEU A 161 -21.96 -11.47 -18.84
CA LEU A 161 -21.30 -12.62 -18.24
C LEU A 161 -22.31 -13.48 -17.48
N PRO A 162 -22.61 -14.70 -17.94
CA PRO A 162 -23.14 -15.69 -17.04
C PRO A 162 -22.04 -15.96 -16.01
N ALA A 163 -22.09 -15.26 -14.86
CA ALA A 163 -21.25 -15.64 -13.76
C ALA A 163 -21.65 -17.06 -13.35
N PRO A 164 -20.82 -18.09 -13.59
CA PRO A 164 -21.05 -19.34 -12.91
C PRO A 164 -21.08 -18.98 -11.41
N PRO A 165 -21.92 -19.65 -10.61
CA PRO A 165 -21.86 -19.47 -9.18
C PRO A 165 -20.45 -19.82 -8.74
N CYS A 166 -19.61 -18.79 -8.52
CA CYS A 166 -18.30 -19.01 -7.93
C CYS A 166 -18.59 -19.44 -6.49
N PRO A 167 -18.23 -20.66 -6.10
CA PRO A 167 -18.44 -21.09 -4.73
C PRO A 167 -17.69 -20.10 -3.81
N PRO A 168 -18.24 -19.76 -2.64
CA PRO A 168 -17.53 -18.95 -1.66
C PRO A 168 -16.15 -19.54 -1.38
N PHE A 169 -15.15 -18.69 -1.23
CA PHE A 169 -13.83 -19.14 -0.82
C PHE A 169 -13.91 -19.87 0.52
N ALA A 170 -13.52 -21.14 0.53
CA ALA A 170 -13.57 -22.02 1.70
C ALA A 170 -12.17 -22.25 2.31
N GLY A 171 -11.13 -21.62 1.75
CA GLY A 171 -9.77 -21.71 2.28
C GLY A 171 -9.52 -20.81 3.48
N PRO A 172 -8.38 -20.97 4.17
CA PRO A 172 -7.99 -20.04 5.22
C PRO A 172 -7.67 -18.67 4.59
N PRO A 173 -8.20 -17.57 5.16
CA PRO A 173 -7.94 -16.23 4.63
C PRO A 173 -6.45 -15.89 4.73
N ARG A 174 -5.93 -15.20 3.73
CA ARG A 174 -4.54 -14.78 3.60
C ARG A 174 -4.43 -13.28 3.55
N LEU A 175 -3.23 -12.77 3.85
CA LEU A 175 -2.95 -11.35 3.71
C LEU A 175 -3.00 -10.97 2.23
N LEU A 176 -3.87 -10.02 1.94
CA LEU A 176 -3.96 -9.33 0.66
C LEU A 176 -3.48 -7.89 0.84
N HIS A 177 -2.82 -7.35 -0.15
CA HIS A 177 -2.50 -5.93 -0.20
C HIS A 177 -3.77 -5.09 -0.40
N GLY A 178 -4.73 -5.63 -1.16
CA GLY A 178 -6.03 -5.00 -1.43
C GLY A 178 -6.01 -4.00 -2.59
N ASP A 179 -4.82 -3.51 -2.98
CA ASP A 179 -4.62 -2.63 -4.13
C ASP A 179 -3.31 -2.98 -4.86
N PHE A 180 -3.14 -4.26 -5.22
CA PHE A 180 -1.92 -4.77 -5.84
C PHE A 180 -1.93 -4.52 -7.36
N TRP A 181 -1.22 -3.47 -7.77
CA TRP A 181 -1.05 -3.08 -9.17
C TRP A 181 0.30 -2.40 -9.39
N MET A 182 0.70 -2.23 -10.67
CA MET A 182 2.02 -1.70 -11.05
C MET A 182 2.38 -0.36 -10.40
N GLY A 183 1.40 0.54 -10.20
CA GLY A 183 1.63 1.86 -9.62
C GLY A 183 2.01 1.84 -8.12
N ASN A 184 1.78 0.72 -7.43
CA ASN A 184 2.18 0.52 -6.04
C ASN A 184 3.48 -0.29 -5.90
N LEU A 185 4.06 -0.77 -7.02
CA LEU A 185 5.33 -1.48 -7.04
C LEU A 185 6.47 -0.51 -7.30
N LEU A 186 7.43 -0.46 -6.41
CA LEU A 186 8.60 0.39 -6.52
C LEU A 186 9.77 -0.42 -7.09
N TRP A 187 10.36 0.08 -8.17
CA TRP A 187 11.48 -0.54 -8.87
C TRP A 187 12.75 0.29 -8.71
N ARG A 188 13.86 -0.37 -8.45
CA ARG A 188 15.18 0.25 -8.38
C ARG A 188 16.21 -0.66 -9.06
N ASP A 189 16.98 -0.13 -9.99
CA ASP A 189 18.02 -0.85 -10.72
C ASP A 189 17.53 -2.18 -11.34
N GLY A 190 16.29 -2.19 -11.85
CA GLY A 190 15.65 -3.37 -12.44
C GLY A 190 15.09 -4.40 -11.45
N HIS A 191 15.18 -4.14 -10.16
CA HIS A 191 14.70 -5.02 -9.10
C HIS A 191 13.50 -4.42 -8.37
N LEU A 192 12.61 -5.27 -7.87
CA LEU A 192 11.51 -4.86 -7.02
C LEU A 192 12.04 -4.41 -5.65
N ALA A 193 11.93 -3.11 -5.36
CA ALA A 193 12.45 -2.48 -4.15
C ALA A 193 11.40 -2.37 -3.03
N GLY A 194 10.11 -2.33 -3.38
CA GLY A 194 9.07 -2.20 -2.37
C GLY A 194 7.66 -2.28 -2.92
N LEU A 195 6.72 -2.50 -2.01
CA LEU A 195 5.27 -2.42 -2.22
C LEU A 195 4.73 -1.29 -1.34
N LEU A 196 4.07 -0.32 -1.97
CA LEU A 196 3.57 0.91 -1.36
C LEU A 196 2.06 0.82 -1.15
N ASP A 197 1.52 1.72 -0.32
CA ASP A 197 0.08 1.97 -0.16
C ASP A 197 -0.72 0.80 0.44
N TRP A 198 -0.51 0.55 1.73
CA TRP A 198 -1.08 -0.58 2.48
C TRP A 198 -2.44 -0.30 3.13
N GLU A 199 -3.09 0.80 2.81
CA GLU A 199 -4.30 1.25 3.49
C GLU A 199 -5.53 0.35 3.27
N ASP A 200 -5.54 -0.40 2.16
CA ASP A 200 -6.61 -1.33 1.79
C ASP A 200 -6.29 -2.80 2.14
N ALA A 201 -5.18 -3.03 2.86
CA ALA A 201 -4.78 -4.37 3.24
C ALA A 201 -5.85 -5.08 4.07
N CYS A 202 -6.10 -6.33 3.73
CA CYS A 202 -7.16 -7.14 4.32
C CYS A 202 -6.78 -8.63 4.36
N LEU A 203 -7.65 -9.43 4.95
CA LEU A 203 -7.58 -10.89 4.88
C LEU A 203 -8.63 -11.38 3.90
N GLY A 204 -8.27 -12.28 2.98
CA GLY A 204 -9.23 -12.76 2.00
C GLY A 204 -8.74 -13.93 1.15
N ASP A 205 -9.45 -14.13 0.03
CA ASP A 205 -9.10 -15.11 -1.00
C ASP A 205 -7.92 -14.60 -1.84
N PRO A 206 -6.77 -15.30 -1.82
CA PRO A 206 -5.61 -14.96 -2.65
C PRO A 206 -5.92 -14.83 -4.15
N MET A 207 -6.92 -15.57 -4.63
CA MET A 207 -7.30 -15.54 -6.04
C MET A 207 -7.89 -14.22 -6.49
N ALA A 208 -8.51 -13.46 -5.57
CA ALA A 208 -9.03 -12.13 -5.87
C ALA A 208 -7.90 -11.16 -6.24
N GLU A 209 -6.81 -11.16 -5.47
CA GLU A 209 -5.66 -10.30 -5.72
C GLU A 209 -4.85 -10.75 -6.95
N LEU A 210 -4.69 -12.06 -7.14
CA LEU A 210 -4.05 -12.60 -8.34
C LEU A 210 -4.83 -12.22 -9.61
N ALA A 211 -6.16 -12.24 -9.55
CA ALA A 211 -7.00 -11.81 -10.68
C ALA A 211 -6.82 -10.31 -10.96
N ALA A 212 -6.80 -9.46 -9.93
CA ALA A 212 -6.57 -8.03 -10.07
C ALA A 212 -5.19 -7.73 -10.71
N ALA A 213 -4.13 -8.36 -10.21
CA ALA A 213 -2.78 -8.23 -10.75
C ALA A 213 -2.69 -8.65 -12.24
N ARG A 214 -3.36 -9.74 -12.62
CA ARG A 214 -3.43 -10.18 -14.02
C ARG A 214 -4.18 -9.20 -14.91
N CYS A 215 -5.28 -8.64 -14.42
CA CYS A 215 -6.05 -7.63 -15.17
C CYS A 215 -5.22 -6.37 -15.39
N ASP A 216 -4.47 -5.88 -14.38
CA ASP A 216 -3.60 -4.72 -14.52
C ASP A 216 -2.49 -4.98 -15.56
N LEU A 217 -1.80 -6.11 -15.47
CA LEU A 217 -0.79 -6.50 -16.46
C LEU A 217 -1.36 -6.57 -17.89
N HIS A 218 -2.51 -7.23 -18.06
CA HIS A 218 -3.13 -7.37 -19.39
C HIS A 218 -3.60 -6.03 -19.96
N SER A 219 -3.97 -5.07 -19.12
CA SER A 219 -4.39 -3.75 -19.57
C SER A 219 -3.24 -2.86 -20.07
N ARG A 220 -2.00 -3.20 -19.70
CA ARG A 220 -0.79 -2.39 -19.97
C ARG A 220 0.07 -2.95 -21.11
N PHE A 221 -0.07 -4.23 -21.39
CA PHE A 221 0.74 -4.97 -22.38
C PHE A 221 -0.14 -5.81 -23.30
#